data_d5ebbdacae967fa254dbb7f9a3d09f9f
#
_entry.id   d5ebbdacae967fa254dbb7f9a3d09f9f
#
_cell.length_a   1.000
_cell.length_b   1.000
_cell.length_c   1.000
_cell.angle_alpha   90.00
_cell.angle_beta   90.00
_cell.angle_gamma   90.00
#
_symmetry.space_group_name_H-M   'P 1'
#
loop_
_entity.id
_entity.type
_entity.pdbx_description
1 polymer ?
#
loop_
_entity_poly.entity_id
_entity_poly.type
_entity_poly.pdbx_seq_one_letter_code
_entity_poly.pdbx_strand_id
1 'polypeptide(L)'
;MAGYGTIHGMVFPILMFPAAILYSVSDLLVPELSRCRAMGRALRVRDLSGKCIRMTILFAAAVAGFFFVCAEELGQCVYHSADAGRYLRIFAPMVLMLYLDAIVDGMLKGLAEQLSCVRYNTLTSVLDVVFLYVLLPRHGVAGYVAVFAVTHAINLYLSIRRLLVVTEHRPRTADFALPLLSLGLALLLTLPFPAAGGQIMRLMCRGGWFLTVLLAAFVLLQALTQQDGSWLRRVLRRTLDNRGGAGYNEGSL
;
A
#
# COMPACT_ATOMS: atom_id res chain seq x y z
N MET A 1 -6.82 -25.37 10.37
CA MET A 1 -8.06 -24.64 9.95
C MET A 1 -8.24 -23.31 10.69
N ALA A 2 -8.08 -23.25 12.03
CA ALA A 2 -8.25 -22.02 12.81
C ALA A 2 -7.38 -20.84 12.34
N GLY A 3 -6.11 -21.04 12.06
CA GLY A 3 -5.21 -19.96 11.61
C GLY A 3 -5.60 -19.31 10.30
N TYR A 4 -6.15 -20.06 9.34
CA TYR A 4 -6.65 -19.51 8.08
C TYR A 4 -7.87 -18.59 8.31
N GLY A 5 -8.80 -19.02 9.17
CA GLY A 5 -9.95 -18.19 9.58
C GLY A 5 -9.52 -16.90 10.27
N THR A 6 -8.50 -16.95 11.15
CA THR A 6 -7.93 -15.76 11.80
C THR A 6 -7.32 -14.79 10.79
N ILE A 7 -6.59 -15.29 9.80
CA ILE A 7 -5.97 -14.45 8.76
C ILE A 7 -7.04 -13.72 7.95
N HIS A 8 -8.00 -14.46 7.38
CA HIS A 8 -9.03 -13.85 6.53
C HIS A 8 -10.09 -13.05 7.29
N GLY A 9 -10.48 -13.50 8.49
CA GLY A 9 -11.53 -12.85 9.28
C GLY A 9 -11.05 -11.68 10.15
N MET A 10 -9.77 -11.65 10.51
CA MET A 10 -9.24 -10.65 11.45
C MET A 10 -8.10 -9.82 10.86
N VAL A 11 -7.12 -10.45 10.21
CA VAL A 11 -5.90 -9.75 9.76
C VAL A 11 -6.17 -8.95 8.49
N PHE A 12 -6.77 -9.55 7.47
CA PHE A 12 -7.04 -8.85 6.21
C PHE A 12 -7.92 -7.61 6.35
N PRO A 13 -9.00 -7.59 7.15
CA PRO A 13 -9.78 -6.37 7.37
C PRO A 13 -8.94 -5.21 7.93
N ILE A 14 -8.04 -5.49 8.88
CA ILE A 14 -7.11 -4.47 9.41
C ILE A 14 -6.18 -3.97 8.31
N LEU A 15 -5.57 -4.88 7.54
CA LEU A 15 -4.64 -4.52 6.47
C LEU A 15 -5.30 -3.72 5.35
N MET A 16 -6.57 -4.04 5.02
CA MET A 16 -7.29 -3.39 3.93
C MET A 16 -7.92 -2.05 4.32
N PHE A 17 -8.09 -1.76 5.60
CA PHE A 17 -8.69 -0.51 6.05
C PHE A 17 -7.93 0.73 5.54
N PRO A 18 -6.60 0.87 5.70
CA PRO A 18 -5.88 2.01 5.13
C PRO A 18 -5.81 1.97 3.59
N ALA A 19 -5.92 0.78 2.97
CA ALA A 19 -5.93 0.65 1.51
C ALA A 19 -7.11 1.38 0.86
N ALA A 20 -8.22 1.62 1.57
CA ALA A 20 -9.35 2.38 1.07
C ALA A 20 -8.96 3.79 0.59
N ILE A 21 -7.97 4.42 1.23
CA ILE A 21 -7.40 5.70 0.81
C ILE A 21 -6.74 5.56 -0.57
N LEU A 22 -5.97 4.49 -0.77
CA LEU A 22 -5.28 4.24 -2.03
C LEU A 22 -6.25 3.90 -3.16
N TYR A 23 -7.30 3.15 -2.89
CA TYR A 23 -8.36 2.89 -3.88
C TYR A 23 -9.02 4.19 -4.31
N SER A 24 -9.35 5.09 -3.38
CA SER A 24 -9.91 6.40 -3.71
C SER A 24 -8.95 7.24 -4.57
N VAL A 25 -7.65 7.21 -4.27
CA VAL A 25 -6.62 7.86 -5.08
C VAL A 25 -6.53 7.21 -6.47
N SER A 26 -6.55 5.89 -6.54
CA SER A 26 -6.55 5.13 -7.80
C SER A 26 -7.71 5.53 -8.70
N ASP A 27 -8.93 5.61 -8.16
CA ASP A 27 -10.12 6.00 -8.91
C ASP A 27 -10.03 7.42 -9.48
N LEU A 28 -9.34 8.33 -8.80
CA LEU A 28 -9.06 9.68 -9.31
C LEU A 28 -7.95 9.71 -10.37
N LEU A 29 -6.99 8.78 -10.29
CA LEU A 29 -5.88 8.68 -11.24
C LEU A 29 -6.32 8.15 -12.60
N VAL A 30 -7.25 7.20 -12.63
CA VAL A 30 -7.72 6.56 -13.87
C VAL A 30 -8.16 7.60 -14.91
N PRO A 31 -9.12 8.52 -14.63
CA PRO A 31 -9.57 9.51 -15.60
C PRO A 31 -8.48 10.54 -15.95
N GLU A 32 -7.65 10.95 -14.99
CA GLU A 32 -6.58 11.93 -15.27
C GLU A 32 -5.51 11.34 -16.20
N LEU A 33 -5.10 10.07 -15.98
CA LEU A 33 -4.14 9.38 -16.84
C LEU A 33 -4.72 9.13 -18.23
N SER A 34 -5.98 8.71 -18.34
CA SER A 34 -6.68 8.53 -19.60
C SER A 34 -6.72 9.83 -20.41
N ARG A 35 -7.05 10.94 -19.74
CA ARG A 35 -7.06 12.26 -20.35
C ARG A 35 -5.68 12.70 -20.82
N CYS A 36 -4.64 12.53 -20.00
CA CYS A 36 -3.27 12.87 -20.37
C CYS A 36 -2.78 12.04 -21.56
N ARG A 37 -3.13 10.74 -21.61
CA ARG A 37 -2.80 9.85 -22.73
C ARG A 37 -3.51 10.29 -24.01
N ALA A 38 -4.82 10.56 -23.96
CA ALA A 38 -5.61 11.01 -25.10
C ALA A 38 -5.10 12.33 -25.70
N MET A 39 -4.55 13.22 -24.86
CA MET A 39 -3.94 14.48 -25.27
C MET A 39 -2.49 14.36 -25.73
N GLY A 40 -1.90 13.16 -25.78
CA GLY A 40 -0.49 12.95 -26.15
C GLY A 40 0.53 13.53 -25.17
N ARG A 41 0.13 13.81 -23.91
CA ARG A 41 1.00 14.43 -22.90
C ARG A 41 1.88 13.40 -22.17
N ALA A 42 2.77 12.73 -22.90
CA ALA A 42 3.61 11.64 -22.38
C ALA A 42 4.44 12.05 -21.14
N LEU A 43 5.04 13.24 -21.15
CA LEU A 43 5.84 13.76 -20.03
C LEU A 43 5.00 13.89 -18.75
N ARG A 44 3.74 14.31 -18.87
CA ARG A 44 2.83 14.44 -17.73
C ARG A 44 2.39 13.10 -17.19
N VAL A 45 2.13 12.11 -18.05
CA VAL A 45 1.86 10.72 -17.67
C VAL A 45 3.02 10.17 -16.86
N ARG A 46 4.25 10.33 -17.35
CA ARG A 46 5.47 9.89 -16.70
C ARG A 46 5.67 10.53 -15.32
N ASP A 47 5.53 11.87 -15.21
CA ASP A 47 5.70 12.60 -13.96
C ASP A 47 4.62 12.20 -12.93
N LEU A 48 3.36 12.10 -13.36
CA LEU A 48 2.25 11.71 -12.50
C LEU A 48 2.44 10.28 -11.97
N SER A 49 2.77 9.32 -12.84
CA SER A 49 2.99 7.93 -12.45
C SER A 49 4.15 7.79 -11.46
N GLY A 50 5.27 8.48 -11.70
CA GLY A 50 6.41 8.47 -10.79
C GLY A 50 6.08 9.03 -9.40
N LYS A 51 5.35 10.15 -9.33
CA LYS A 51 4.91 10.75 -8.07
C LYS A 51 3.95 9.84 -7.31
N CYS A 52 3.00 9.21 -8.02
CA CYS A 52 2.05 8.30 -7.40
C CYS A 52 2.74 7.07 -6.80
N ILE A 53 3.67 6.44 -7.54
CA ILE A 53 4.45 5.31 -7.02
C ILE A 53 5.19 5.72 -5.74
N ARG A 54 5.91 6.85 -5.79
CA ARG A 54 6.69 7.33 -4.65
C ARG A 54 5.82 7.61 -3.42
N MET A 55 4.69 8.32 -3.59
CA MET A 55 3.77 8.59 -2.49
C MET A 55 3.15 7.32 -1.92
N THR A 56 2.84 6.35 -2.79
CA THR A 56 2.36 5.04 -2.35
C THR A 56 3.39 4.28 -1.53
N ILE A 57 4.66 4.31 -1.92
CA ILE A 57 5.74 3.66 -1.16
C ILE A 57 5.89 4.29 0.22
N LEU A 58 5.88 5.63 0.31
CA LEU A 58 5.95 6.34 1.60
C LEU A 58 4.77 5.98 2.51
N PHE A 59 3.56 5.99 1.96
CA PHE A 59 2.35 5.62 2.70
C PHE A 59 2.36 4.15 3.12
N ALA A 60 2.69 3.24 2.19
CA ALA A 60 2.76 1.81 2.45
C ALA A 60 3.84 1.46 3.48
N ALA A 61 5.01 2.13 3.44
CA ALA A 61 6.06 1.98 4.43
C ALA A 61 5.60 2.43 5.83
N ALA A 62 4.87 3.55 5.91
CA ALA A 62 4.32 4.04 7.17
C ALA A 62 3.30 3.05 7.76
N VAL A 63 2.38 2.55 6.95
CA VAL A 63 1.34 1.60 7.39
C VAL A 63 1.94 0.24 7.72
N ALA A 64 2.84 -0.28 6.88
CA ALA A 64 3.52 -1.56 7.13
C ALA A 64 4.31 -1.53 8.44
N GLY A 65 5.08 -0.47 8.66
CA GLY A 65 5.84 -0.31 9.89
C GLY A 65 4.95 -0.15 11.12
N PHE A 66 3.88 0.63 11.03
CA PHE A 66 2.89 0.78 12.10
C PHE A 66 2.26 -0.58 12.47
N PHE A 67 1.81 -1.35 11.48
CA PHE A 67 1.27 -2.68 11.72
C PHE A 67 2.30 -3.64 12.28
N PHE A 68 3.54 -3.57 11.83
CA PHE A 68 4.61 -4.43 12.34
C PHE A 68 4.93 -4.14 13.81
N VAL A 69 5.03 -2.87 14.18
CA VAL A 69 5.36 -2.42 15.55
C VAL A 69 4.20 -2.65 16.51
N CYS A 70 2.97 -2.30 16.09
CA CYS A 70 1.77 -2.35 16.93
C CYS A 70 0.92 -3.62 16.72
N ALA A 71 1.47 -4.66 16.09
CA ALA A 71 0.72 -5.85 15.73
C ALA A 71 0.02 -6.53 16.91
N GLU A 72 0.74 -6.72 18.02
CA GLU A 72 0.22 -7.40 19.21
C GLU A 72 -0.86 -6.57 19.87
N GLU A 73 -0.61 -5.28 20.05
CA GLU A 73 -1.57 -4.36 20.66
C GLU A 73 -2.85 -4.26 19.80
N LEU A 74 -2.72 -4.18 18.49
CA LEU A 74 -3.87 -4.17 17.56
C LEU A 74 -4.67 -5.48 17.63
N GLY A 75 -4.00 -6.63 17.58
CA GLY A 75 -4.67 -7.93 17.69
C GLY A 75 -5.45 -8.08 18.99
N GLN A 76 -4.88 -7.61 20.10
CA GLN A 76 -5.53 -7.66 21.41
C GLN A 76 -6.63 -6.59 21.58
N CYS A 77 -6.42 -5.36 21.10
CA CYS A 77 -7.40 -4.29 21.25
C CYS A 77 -8.64 -4.49 20.37
N VAL A 78 -8.47 -5.00 19.15
CA VAL A 78 -9.56 -5.12 18.16
C VAL A 78 -10.29 -6.45 18.28
N TYR A 79 -9.54 -7.55 18.43
CA TYR A 79 -10.09 -8.91 18.38
C TYR A 79 -9.87 -9.73 19.64
N HIS A 80 -9.21 -9.18 20.65
CA HIS A 80 -8.83 -9.90 21.87
C HIS A 80 -8.09 -11.21 21.58
N SER A 81 -7.28 -11.24 20.52
CA SER A 81 -6.60 -12.43 19.99
C SER A 81 -5.10 -12.19 19.81
N ALA A 82 -4.29 -13.00 20.50
CA ALA A 82 -2.85 -13.00 20.33
C ALA A 82 -2.43 -13.53 18.95
N ASP A 83 -3.17 -14.51 18.42
CA ASP A 83 -2.91 -15.09 17.10
C ASP A 83 -3.13 -14.05 16.00
N ALA A 84 -4.16 -13.20 16.12
CA ALA A 84 -4.39 -12.10 15.18
C ALA A 84 -3.19 -11.14 15.15
N GLY A 85 -2.63 -10.79 16.31
CA GLY A 85 -1.41 -9.97 16.41
C GLY A 85 -0.20 -10.63 15.76
N ARG A 86 0.01 -11.94 16.01
CA ARG A 86 1.10 -12.71 15.41
C ARG A 86 1.01 -12.72 13.87
N TYR A 87 -0.14 -13.05 13.32
CA TYR A 87 -0.33 -13.06 11.87
C TYR A 87 -0.26 -11.66 11.26
N LEU A 88 -0.79 -10.64 11.95
CA LEU A 88 -0.68 -9.25 11.50
C LEU A 88 0.79 -8.83 11.35
N ARG A 89 1.67 -9.22 12.29
CA ARG A 89 3.11 -8.96 12.20
C ARG A 89 3.76 -9.64 11.00
N ILE A 90 3.33 -10.88 10.69
CA ILE A 90 3.85 -11.63 9.53
C ILE A 90 3.41 -10.99 8.21
N PHE A 91 2.16 -10.53 8.12
CA PHE A 91 1.61 -9.92 6.92
C PHE A 91 1.94 -8.43 6.75
N ALA A 92 2.36 -7.74 7.81
CA ALA A 92 2.69 -6.31 7.76
C ALA A 92 3.71 -5.94 6.66
N PRO A 93 4.81 -6.66 6.42
CA PRO A 93 5.72 -6.37 5.30
C PRO A 93 5.07 -6.51 3.93
N MET A 94 4.05 -7.37 3.80
CA MET A 94 3.35 -7.60 2.53
C MET A 94 2.43 -6.45 2.14
N VAL A 95 2.07 -5.57 3.09
CA VAL A 95 1.30 -4.35 2.85
C VAL A 95 1.94 -3.50 1.76
N LEU A 96 3.27 -3.43 1.73
CA LEU A 96 4.00 -2.67 0.72
C LEU A 96 3.68 -3.18 -0.70
N MET A 97 3.66 -4.50 -0.88
CA MET A 97 3.32 -5.13 -2.17
C MET A 97 1.85 -4.92 -2.52
N LEU A 98 0.94 -5.17 -1.58
CA LEU A 98 -0.50 -5.04 -1.80
C LEU A 98 -0.91 -3.61 -2.19
N TYR A 99 -0.33 -2.62 -1.52
CA TYR A 99 -0.66 -1.21 -1.76
C TYR A 99 -0.09 -0.69 -3.08
N LEU A 100 1.14 -1.11 -3.41
CA LEU A 100 1.73 -0.80 -4.72
C LEU A 100 0.94 -1.44 -5.85
N ASP A 101 0.53 -2.70 -5.70
CA ASP A 101 -0.25 -3.42 -6.70
C ASP A 101 -1.58 -2.70 -6.99
N ALA A 102 -2.31 -2.28 -5.96
CA ALA A 102 -3.57 -1.54 -6.10
C ALA A 102 -3.43 -0.24 -6.93
N ILE A 103 -2.38 0.54 -6.68
CA ILE A 103 -2.12 1.79 -7.41
C ILE A 103 -1.61 1.53 -8.83
N VAL A 104 -0.73 0.55 -9.01
CA VAL A 104 -0.19 0.18 -10.32
C VAL A 104 -1.30 -0.33 -11.23
N ASP A 105 -2.19 -1.18 -10.73
CA ASP A 105 -3.36 -1.66 -11.46
C ASP A 105 -4.29 -0.52 -11.87
N GLY A 106 -4.55 0.44 -10.98
CA GLY A 106 -5.31 1.64 -11.30
C GLY A 106 -4.66 2.47 -12.42
N MET A 107 -3.34 2.68 -12.33
CA MET A 107 -2.61 3.41 -13.38
C MET A 107 -2.66 2.69 -14.73
N LEU A 108 -2.47 1.37 -14.75
CA LEU A 108 -2.56 0.57 -15.98
C LEU A 108 -3.96 0.64 -16.60
N LYS A 109 -5.03 0.60 -15.79
CA LYS A 109 -6.41 0.79 -16.26
C LYS A 109 -6.58 2.18 -16.89
N GLY A 110 -6.08 3.24 -16.26
CA GLY A 110 -6.10 4.60 -16.79
C GLY A 110 -5.31 4.77 -18.08
N LEU A 111 -4.30 3.95 -18.29
CA LEU A 111 -3.49 3.90 -19.51
C LEU A 111 -4.03 2.92 -20.58
N ALA A 112 -5.29 2.47 -20.47
CA ALA A 112 -5.94 1.50 -21.34
C ALA A 112 -5.16 0.16 -21.48
N GLU A 113 -4.46 -0.24 -20.42
CA GLU A 113 -3.69 -1.50 -20.31
C GLU A 113 -4.40 -2.54 -19.44
N GLN A 114 -5.71 -2.42 -19.27
CA GLN A 114 -6.47 -3.32 -18.38
C GLN A 114 -6.39 -4.80 -18.81
N LEU A 115 -6.21 -5.10 -20.11
CA LEU A 115 -6.01 -6.48 -20.57
C LEU A 115 -4.71 -7.09 -20.00
N SER A 116 -3.67 -6.28 -19.85
CA SER A 116 -2.42 -6.71 -19.23
C SER A 116 -2.64 -7.04 -17.76
N CYS A 117 -3.37 -6.20 -17.00
CA CYS A 117 -3.74 -6.47 -15.61
C CYS A 117 -4.53 -7.78 -15.48
N VAL A 118 -5.57 -7.96 -16.31
CA VAL A 118 -6.39 -9.18 -16.28
C VAL A 118 -5.53 -10.43 -16.56
N ARG A 119 -4.64 -10.38 -17.55
CA ARG A 119 -3.73 -11.50 -17.86
C ARG A 119 -2.83 -11.84 -16.70
N TYR A 120 -2.22 -10.84 -16.04
CA TYR A 120 -1.31 -11.05 -14.92
C TYR A 120 -2.06 -11.58 -13.70
N ASN A 121 -3.19 -10.97 -13.36
CA ASN A 121 -4.03 -11.42 -12.26
C ASN A 121 -4.56 -12.85 -12.48
N THR A 122 -4.96 -13.20 -13.70
CA THR A 122 -5.40 -14.57 -14.03
C THR A 122 -4.23 -15.56 -13.91
N LEU A 123 -3.06 -15.22 -14.45
CA LEU A 123 -1.87 -16.07 -14.35
C LEU A 123 -1.48 -16.32 -12.90
N THR A 124 -1.39 -15.26 -12.11
CA THR A 124 -1.00 -15.38 -10.69
C THR A 124 -2.07 -16.08 -9.86
N SER A 125 -3.36 -15.92 -10.16
CA SER A 125 -4.43 -16.67 -9.51
C SER A 125 -4.34 -18.18 -9.79
N VAL A 126 -4.00 -18.57 -11.03
CA VAL A 126 -3.77 -19.99 -11.35
C VAL A 126 -2.56 -20.53 -10.59
N LEU A 127 -1.46 -19.76 -10.56
CA LEU A 127 -0.27 -20.13 -9.78
C LEU A 127 -0.58 -20.25 -8.28
N ASP A 128 -1.41 -19.35 -7.75
CA ASP A 128 -1.84 -19.35 -6.36
C ASP A 128 -2.56 -20.66 -6.00
N VAL A 129 -3.54 -21.06 -6.82
CA VAL A 129 -4.28 -22.32 -6.63
C VAL A 129 -3.33 -23.52 -6.69
N VAL A 130 -2.44 -23.59 -7.69
CA VAL A 130 -1.49 -24.70 -7.86
C VAL A 130 -0.53 -24.78 -6.67
N PHE A 131 0.05 -23.65 -6.26
CA PHE A 131 1.00 -23.62 -5.13
C PHE A 131 0.30 -23.92 -3.80
N LEU A 132 -0.92 -23.40 -3.58
CA LEU A 132 -1.70 -23.72 -2.40
C LEU A 132 -2.03 -25.22 -2.33
N TYR A 133 -2.40 -25.83 -3.45
CA TYR A 133 -2.68 -27.26 -3.50
C TYR A 133 -1.47 -28.11 -3.06
N VAL A 134 -0.26 -27.68 -3.39
CA VAL A 134 0.97 -28.41 -3.07
C VAL A 134 1.53 -28.04 -1.68
N LEU A 135 1.56 -26.76 -1.34
CA LEU A 135 2.25 -26.29 -0.13
C LEU A 135 1.36 -26.27 1.12
N LEU A 136 0.08 -26.00 0.97
CA LEU A 136 -0.84 -25.91 2.12
C LEU A 136 -0.94 -27.23 2.89
N PRO A 137 -1.08 -28.42 2.25
CA PRO A 137 -1.15 -29.70 2.97
C PRO A 137 0.16 -30.03 3.70
N ARG A 138 1.30 -29.59 3.17
CA ARG A 138 2.64 -29.92 3.70
C ARG A 138 3.10 -28.95 4.81
N HIS A 139 2.81 -27.69 4.67
CA HIS A 139 3.35 -26.63 5.52
C HIS A 139 2.28 -25.81 6.26
N GLY A 140 0.99 -26.13 6.08
CA GLY A 140 -0.11 -25.44 6.75
C GLY A 140 -0.11 -23.92 6.48
N VAL A 141 -0.27 -23.12 7.54
CA VAL A 141 -0.33 -21.66 7.45
C VAL A 141 0.98 -21.05 6.91
N ALA A 142 2.14 -21.62 7.24
CA ALA A 142 3.42 -21.14 6.68
C ALA A 142 3.47 -21.31 5.16
N GLY A 143 2.95 -22.44 4.64
CA GLY A 143 2.78 -22.65 3.20
C GLY A 143 1.87 -21.60 2.56
N TYR A 144 0.76 -21.26 3.21
CA TYR A 144 -0.14 -20.20 2.75
C TYR A 144 0.56 -18.85 2.67
N VAL A 145 1.27 -18.44 3.72
CA VAL A 145 2.02 -17.17 3.74
C VAL A 145 3.07 -17.11 2.64
N ALA A 146 3.80 -18.22 2.42
CA ALA A 146 4.82 -18.29 1.37
C ALA A 146 4.21 -18.17 -0.03
N VAL A 147 3.11 -18.88 -0.31
CA VAL A 147 2.40 -18.79 -1.59
C VAL A 147 1.92 -17.37 -1.82
N PHE A 148 1.24 -16.79 -0.84
CA PHE A 148 0.73 -15.42 -0.90
C PHE A 148 1.85 -14.42 -1.22
N ALA A 149 3.01 -14.52 -0.52
CA ALA A 149 4.13 -13.62 -0.77
C ALA A 149 4.70 -13.76 -2.18
N VAL A 150 4.88 -14.99 -2.66
CA VAL A 150 5.47 -15.27 -3.97
C VAL A 150 4.53 -14.85 -5.11
N THR A 151 3.26 -15.21 -5.04
CA THR A 151 2.29 -14.89 -6.12
C THR A 151 2.04 -13.39 -6.23
N HIS A 152 1.91 -12.69 -5.10
CA HIS A 152 1.77 -11.23 -5.11
C HIS A 152 3.06 -10.50 -5.55
N ALA A 153 4.24 -11.02 -5.21
CA ALA A 153 5.50 -10.48 -5.71
C ALA A 153 5.62 -10.64 -7.24
N ILE A 154 5.21 -11.79 -7.78
CA ILE A 154 5.19 -12.03 -9.24
C ILE A 154 4.21 -11.07 -9.91
N ASN A 155 2.98 -10.94 -9.37
CA ASN A 155 1.97 -10.04 -9.91
C ASN A 155 2.46 -8.60 -9.95
N LEU A 156 2.96 -8.10 -8.83
CA LEU A 156 3.51 -6.75 -8.72
C LEU A 156 4.67 -6.52 -9.68
N TYR A 157 5.59 -7.50 -9.81
CA TYR A 157 6.71 -7.39 -10.74
C TYR A 157 6.24 -7.26 -12.20
N LEU A 158 5.27 -8.08 -12.62
CA LEU A 158 4.73 -8.03 -13.97
C LEU A 158 4.00 -6.71 -14.23
N SER A 159 3.17 -6.27 -13.29
CA SER A 159 2.40 -5.03 -13.37
C SER A 159 3.32 -3.79 -13.39
N ILE A 160 4.32 -3.71 -12.51
CA ILE A 160 5.31 -2.62 -12.51
C ILE A 160 6.10 -2.62 -13.80
N ARG A 161 6.62 -3.76 -14.24
CA ARG A 161 7.36 -3.85 -15.50
C ARG A 161 6.54 -3.30 -16.67
N ARG A 162 5.25 -3.69 -16.75
CA ARG A 162 4.35 -3.18 -17.80
C ARG A 162 4.15 -1.68 -17.70
N LEU A 163 3.90 -1.17 -16.50
CA LEU A 163 3.73 0.26 -16.26
C LEU A 163 4.96 1.06 -16.69
N LEU A 164 6.16 0.61 -16.34
CA LEU A 164 7.41 1.27 -16.71
C LEU A 164 7.64 1.31 -18.23
N VAL A 165 7.27 0.23 -18.94
CA VAL A 165 7.34 0.19 -20.39
C VAL A 165 6.36 1.18 -21.02
N VAL A 166 5.11 1.21 -20.57
CA VAL A 166 4.06 2.06 -21.15
C VAL A 166 4.27 3.55 -20.84
N THR A 167 4.82 3.87 -19.66
CA THR A 167 5.05 5.25 -19.24
C THR A 167 6.44 5.76 -19.61
N GLU A 168 7.33 4.89 -20.12
CA GLU A 168 8.75 5.18 -20.36
C GLU A 168 9.43 5.78 -19.10
N HIS A 169 8.88 5.46 -17.93
CA HIS A 169 9.40 5.96 -16.67
C HIS A 169 10.61 5.13 -16.23
N ARG A 170 11.71 5.83 -15.92
CA ARG A 170 12.88 5.20 -15.28
C ARG A 170 12.92 5.63 -13.82
N PRO A 171 12.45 4.80 -12.90
CA PRO A 171 12.47 5.14 -11.49
C PRO A 171 13.92 5.29 -11.01
N ARG A 172 14.15 6.27 -10.17
CA ARG A 172 15.44 6.39 -9.50
C ARG A 172 15.48 5.37 -8.36
N THR A 173 16.59 4.69 -8.19
CA THR A 173 16.79 3.76 -7.07
C THR A 173 16.55 4.43 -5.70
N ALA A 174 16.85 5.71 -5.61
CA ALA A 174 16.61 6.54 -4.43
C ALA A 174 15.11 6.62 -4.05
N ASP A 175 14.18 6.58 -5.03
CA ASP A 175 12.74 6.69 -4.78
C ASP A 175 12.20 5.46 -4.01
N PHE A 176 12.88 4.33 -4.10
CA PHE A 176 12.58 3.10 -3.34
C PHE A 176 13.46 2.97 -2.10
N ALA A 177 14.76 3.25 -2.24
CA ALA A 177 15.73 3.02 -1.18
C ALA A 177 15.53 3.95 0.02
N LEU A 178 15.28 5.25 -0.21
CA LEU A 178 15.13 6.21 0.88
C LEU A 178 13.93 5.92 1.80
N PRO A 179 12.70 5.63 1.30
CA PRO A 179 11.59 5.23 2.16
C PRO A 179 11.86 3.95 2.94
N LEU A 180 12.50 2.94 2.32
CA LEU A 180 12.81 1.68 2.97
C LEU A 180 13.90 1.84 4.03
N LEU A 181 14.92 2.66 3.79
CA LEU A 181 15.94 3.01 4.78
C LEU A 181 15.33 3.77 5.96
N SER A 182 14.43 4.72 5.68
CA SER A 182 13.69 5.47 6.72
C SER A 182 12.85 4.53 7.58
N LEU A 183 12.17 3.57 6.94
CA LEU A 183 11.39 2.54 7.64
C LEU A 183 12.30 1.67 8.51
N GLY A 184 13.43 1.19 7.96
CA GLY A 184 14.41 0.39 8.71
C GLY A 184 14.95 1.13 9.94
N LEU A 185 15.30 2.40 9.78
CA LEU A 185 15.76 3.25 10.87
C LEU A 185 14.67 3.46 11.94
N ALA A 186 13.44 3.73 11.51
CA ALA A 186 12.31 3.92 12.42
C ALA A 186 12.00 2.64 13.20
N LEU A 187 12.03 1.47 12.56
CA LEU A 187 11.86 0.18 13.23
C LEU A 187 12.97 -0.07 14.27
N LEU A 188 14.22 0.18 13.90
CA LEU A 188 15.38 -0.04 14.76
C LEU A 188 15.33 0.82 16.04
N LEU A 189 14.84 2.07 15.91
CA LEU A 189 14.69 2.99 17.03
C LEU A 189 13.43 2.74 17.89
N THR A 190 12.41 2.10 17.29
CA THR A 190 11.12 1.90 17.99
C THR A 190 11.03 0.53 18.67
N LEU A 191 11.65 -0.52 18.10
CA LEU A 191 11.59 -1.87 18.67
C LEU A 191 12.06 -1.97 20.14
N PRO A 192 13.17 -1.29 20.56
CA PRO A 192 13.63 -1.33 21.93
C PRO A 192 12.83 -0.43 22.90
N PHE A 193 11.84 0.34 22.40
CA PHE A 193 11.11 1.28 23.24
C PHE A 193 10.17 0.57 24.20
N PRO A 194 10.39 0.68 25.54
CA PRO A 194 9.55 0.05 26.55
C PRO A 194 8.22 0.82 26.64
N ALA A 195 7.15 0.22 26.22
CA ALA A 195 5.82 0.79 26.42
C ALA A 195 5.22 0.24 27.72
N ALA A 196 5.05 1.11 28.70
CA ALA A 196 4.39 0.80 29.99
C ALA A 196 2.89 1.14 29.93
N GLY A 197 2.08 0.44 30.74
CA GLY A 197 0.65 0.71 30.87
C GLY A 197 -0.28 -0.31 30.23
N GLY A 198 -1.58 0.01 30.19
CA GLY A 198 -2.60 -0.84 29.58
C GLY A 198 -2.44 -0.98 28.05
N GLN A 199 -3.16 -1.92 27.44
CA GLN A 199 -3.02 -2.24 26.00
C GLN A 199 -3.23 -1.02 25.09
N ILE A 200 -4.26 -0.23 25.34
CA ILE A 200 -4.57 0.99 24.58
C ILE A 200 -3.45 2.04 24.76
N MET A 201 -2.97 2.23 25.99
CA MET A 201 -1.88 3.17 26.26
C MET A 201 -0.60 2.76 25.52
N ARG A 202 -0.26 1.47 25.54
CA ARG A 202 0.89 0.93 24.78
C ARG A 202 0.75 1.16 23.28
N LEU A 203 -0.44 0.92 22.73
CA LEU A 203 -0.73 1.17 21.32
C LEU A 203 -0.51 2.65 20.96
N MET A 204 -1.06 3.57 21.76
CA MET A 204 -0.94 5.01 21.52
C MET A 204 0.51 5.50 21.66
N CYS A 205 1.21 5.10 22.72
CA CYS A 205 2.60 5.51 22.95
C CYS A 205 3.55 4.94 21.89
N ARG A 206 3.45 3.64 21.60
CA ARG A 206 4.33 2.95 20.67
C ARG A 206 4.06 3.35 19.23
N GLY A 207 2.78 3.43 18.85
CA GLY A 207 2.36 3.90 17.53
C GLY A 207 2.70 5.36 17.30
N GLY A 208 2.44 6.23 18.28
CA GLY A 208 2.79 7.65 18.22
C GLY A 208 4.30 7.87 18.12
N TRP A 209 5.08 7.15 18.92
CA TRP A 209 6.55 7.18 18.85
C TRP A 209 7.05 6.74 17.47
N PHE A 210 6.56 5.61 16.97
CA PHE A 210 6.93 5.11 15.64
C PHE A 210 6.65 6.14 14.55
N LEU A 211 5.45 6.73 14.53
CA LEU A 211 5.07 7.71 13.52
C LEU A 211 5.93 8.97 13.60
N THR A 212 6.26 9.46 14.79
CA THR A 212 7.14 10.64 14.95
C THR A 212 8.55 10.35 14.46
N VAL A 213 9.12 9.20 14.83
CA VAL A 213 10.45 8.78 14.38
C VAL A 213 10.48 8.57 12.87
N LEU A 214 9.45 7.93 12.29
CA LEU A 214 9.37 7.71 10.85
C LEU A 214 9.24 9.02 10.07
N LEU A 215 8.41 9.96 10.53
CA LEU A 215 8.30 11.28 9.92
C LEU A 215 9.63 12.04 10.00
N ALA A 216 10.30 12.01 11.15
CA ALA A 216 11.63 12.60 11.29
C ALA A 216 12.65 11.95 10.32
N ALA A 217 12.63 10.62 10.20
CA ALA A 217 13.50 9.90 9.25
C ALA A 217 13.17 10.25 7.79
N PHE A 218 11.90 10.39 7.41
CA PHE A 218 11.50 10.83 6.07
C PHE A 218 12.01 12.23 5.73
N VAL A 219 11.97 13.14 6.69
CA VAL A 219 12.48 14.52 6.52
C VAL A 219 14.00 14.52 6.45
N LEU A 220 14.68 13.86 7.38
CA LEU A 220 16.15 13.81 7.47
C LEU A 220 16.78 13.16 6.23
N LEU A 221 16.22 12.07 5.74
CA LEU A 221 16.71 11.36 4.56
C LEU A 221 16.17 11.96 3.25
N GLN A 222 15.47 13.10 3.31
CA GLN A 222 14.85 13.75 2.16
C GLN A 222 13.93 12.80 1.34
N ALA A 223 13.41 11.78 1.98
CA ALA A 223 12.41 10.88 1.38
C ALA A 223 11.11 11.64 1.08
N LEU A 224 10.75 12.63 1.92
CA LEU A 224 9.70 13.62 1.66
C LEU A 224 10.34 14.89 1.09
N THR A 225 10.02 15.20 -0.16
CA THR A 225 10.45 16.46 -0.80
C THR A 225 9.33 17.51 -0.65
N GLN A 226 9.69 18.80 -0.52
CA GLN A 226 8.70 19.90 -0.44
C GLN A 226 7.71 19.89 -1.63
N GLN A 227 8.14 19.37 -2.79
CA GLN A 227 7.28 19.22 -3.96
C GLN A 227 6.16 18.20 -3.75
N ASP A 228 6.38 17.15 -2.95
CA ASP A 228 5.40 16.12 -2.66
C ASP A 228 4.22 16.68 -1.84
N GLY A 229 4.54 17.48 -0.80
CA GLY A 229 3.52 18.14 0.02
C GLY A 229 2.67 19.16 -0.75
N SER A 230 3.27 19.91 -1.67
CA SER A 230 2.55 20.86 -2.53
C SER A 230 1.66 20.17 -3.57
N TRP A 231 2.08 19.01 -4.06
CA TRP A 231 1.32 18.18 -4.98
C TRP A 231 0.10 17.56 -4.28
N LEU A 232 0.29 16.96 -3.10
CA LEU A 232 -0.79 16.36 -2.32
C LEU A 232 -1.88 17.38 -1.99
N ARG A 233 -1.51 18.59 -1.56
CA ARG A 233 -2.48 19.69 -1.31
C ARG A 233 -3.27 20.04 -2.56
N ARG A 234 -2.64 20.05 -3.73
CA ARG A 234 -3.33 20.36 -5.01
C ARG A 234 -4.32 19.26 -5.39
N VAL A 235 -3.96 17.99 -5.20
CA VAL A 235 -4.85 16.85 -5.48
C VAL A 235 -6.06 16.90 -4.55
N LEU A 236 -5.84 17.04 -3.24
CA LEU A 236 -6.91 17.12 -2.24
C LEU A 236 -7.86 18.30 -2.49
N ARG A 237 -7.32 19.48 -2.81
CA ARG A 237 -8.13 20.67 -3.10
C ARG A 237 -9.02 20.47 -4.31
N ARG A 238 -8.49 19.90 -5.40
CA ARG A 238 -9.30 19.57 -6.60
C ARG A 238 -10.40 18.54 -6.32
N THR A 239 -10.14 17.59 -5.43
CA THR A 239 -11.13 16.58 -5.04
C THR A 239 -12.28 17.21 -4.24
N LEU A 240 -11.98 18.16 -3.37
CA LEU A 240 -12.98 18.88 -2.59
C LEU A 240 -13.79 19.84 -3.46
N ASP A 241 -13.13 20.57 -4.39
CA ASP A 241 -13.80 21.47 -5.32
C ASP A 241 -14.75 20.74 -6.29
N ASN A 242 -14.38 19.55 -6.77
CA ASN A 242 -15.26 18.72 -7.62
C ASN A 242 -16.47 18.16 -6.87
N ARG A 243 -16.38 17.91 -5.57
CA ARG A 243 -17.53 17.49 -4.75
C ARG A 243 -18.46 18.65 -4.42
N GLY A 244 -17.94 19.87 -4.31
CA GLY A 244 -18.75 21.07 -4.11
C GLY A 244 -19.51 21.53 -5.37
N GLY A 245 -18.99 21.21 -6.57
CA GLY A 245 -19.64 21.58 -7.84
C GLY A 245 -20.76 20.65 -8.31
N ALA A 246 -20.82 19.42 -7.80
CA ALA A 246 -21.86 18.45 -8.17
C ALA A 246 -23.20 18.68 -7.44
N GLY A 247 -23.24 19.56 -6.44
CA GLY A 247 -24.43 19.82 -5.64
C GLY A 247 -25.33 20.98 -6.12
N TYR A 248 -25.01 21.66 -7.22
CA TYR A 248 -25.73 22.86 -7.64
C TYR A 248 -26.52 22.76 -8.97
N ASN A 249 -26.64 21.57 -9.58
CA ASN A 249 -27.34 21.41 -10.86
C ASN A 249 -28.60 20.51 -10.82
N GLU A 250 -29.22 20.28 -9.68
CA GLU A 250 -30.52 19.59 -9.59
C GLU A 250 -31.72 20.53 -9.30
N GLY A 251 -31.66 21.76 -9.74
CA GLY A 251 -32.69 22.74 -9.47
C GLY A 251 -33.13 23.61 -10.66
N SER A 252 -33.16 23.04 -11.88
CA SER A 252 -33.80 23.74 -13.02
C SER A 252 -34.19 22.78 -14.14
N LEU A 253 -35.30 22.09 -13.97
CA LEU A 253 -36.24 21.67 -15.03
C LEU A 253 -37.64 21.64 -14.45
#